data_b9081f66326c256647443c2aa48af6a3
#
_entry.id   b9081f66326c256647443c2aa48af6a3
#
_cell.length_a   1.000
_cell.length_b   1.000
_cell.length_c   1.000
_cell.angle_alpha   90.00
_cell.angle_beta   90.00
_cell.angle_gamma   90.00
#
_symmetry.space_group_name_H-M   'P 1'
#
loop_
_entity.id
_entity.type
_entity.pdbx_description
1 polymer ?
#
loop_
_entity_poly.entity_id
_entity_poly.type
_entity_poly.pdbx_seq_one_letter_code
_entity_poly.pdbx_strand_id
1 'polypeptide(L)'
;MKMASSDAAPSNDGAAGLVPEINHEVMAIEPVAGASLAAPVVGQLNIIDPWIRNNFVQAPAGEFTVSPRNAPGEFLLDLELGPELNPYLAHLARMYNGHAGGMEVQIVLAGNAFTAGKILFAVIPPGFPYENLSPAQLTMCPHVVVDVRQLEPILLPIPDIRNTFFHYNQSNGPKLRLVAMLYTPLRANNAGDDVFTVSCRVLTRPSPDFEFNFLVPPSVESKTKAFTLPILKISEMTNSRFPIPVDQMYTSRNENIVVQPQNGRVTLGGELQGTTTLQPVSICGFRGTLQTRLADQPNYTYQVHLENLDGSPVDPTDEVPAPLGTPDFQAQLFGVVSQRSSDNATRAHGARVNTNDPTFAPQIAQVRFKSPSHDFFDNEPIKFTPVGISVDSENSYNQWLLPRYGGHLTNNTHLAPSVSPMFPGEQILFFRSFMPGASGHTDGAIDCLLPQEWVAHFYQEAATAQTDVALIRFVNPDTGRVLFEGKLHKQGFITISNSGDHPIVMPANGYFRFEAW
;
A
#
# COMPACT_ATOMS: atom_id res chain seq x y z
N MET A 1 9.61 -17.06 47.56
CA MET A 1 9.77 -15.83 48.36
C MET A 1 8.37 -15.32 48.66
N LYS A 2 7.87 -15.43 49.88
CA LYS A 2 6.56 -14.86 50.26
C LYS A 2 6.75 -13.36 50.29
N MET A 3 6.16 -12.67 49.36
CA MET A 3 5.97 -11.23 49.47
C MET A 3 4.99 -10.98 50.61
N ALA A 4 5.43 -10.20 51.59
CA ALA A 4 4.55 -9.71 52.60
C ALA A 4 3.47 -8.85 51.95
N SER A 5 2.21 -9.21 52.11
CA SER A 5 1.12 -8.31 51.81
C SER A 5 1.35 -7.04 52.64
N SER A 6 1.58 -5.93 52.02
CA SER A 6 1.50 -4.68 52.71
C SER A 6 0.01 -4.51 53.11
N ASP A 7 -0.33 -4.80 54.32
CA ASP A 7 -1.59 -4.38 54.87
C ASP A 7 -1.64 -2.86 54.71
N ALA A 8 -2.40 -2.40 53.73
CA ALA A 8 -2.71 -1.00 53.62
C ALA A 8 -3.42 -0.60 54.91
N ALA A 9 -2.77 0.22 55.72
CA ALA A 9 -3.37 0.74 56.90
C ALA A 9 -4.70 1.36 56.51
N PRO A 10 -5.80 1.04 57.19
CA PRO A 10 -7.08 1.58 56.84
C PRO A 10 -7.04 3.12 56.98
N SER A 11 -7.00 3.81 55.90
CA SER A 11 -7.12 5.25 55.94
C SER A 11 -8.58 5.59 56.22
N ASN A 12 -8.80 6.44 57.22
CA ASN A 12 -10.13 6.86 57.62
C ASN A 12 -10.79 7.86 56.66
N ASP A 13 -10.22 8.13 55.54
CA ASP A 13 -10.70 9.14 54.59
C ASP A 13 -11.37 8.52 53.37
N GLY A 14 -12.08 7.49 53.43
CA GLY A 14 -12.95 6.94 52.38
C GLY A 14 -12.33 6.75 50.97
N ALA A 15 -11.13 7.30 50.73
CA ALA A 15 -10.43 7.19 49.47
C ALA A 15 -9.55 5.92 49.40
N ALA A 16 -9.26 5.29 50.54
CA ALA A 16 -8.40 4.10 50.61
C ALA A 16 -8.98 2.91 49.86
N GLY A 17 -10.29 2.79 49.76
CA GLY A 17 -10.94 1.77 48.96
C GLY A 17 -10.90 2.02 47.46
N LEU A 18 -10.42 3.18 47.04
CA LEU A 18 -10.32 3.57 45.64
C LEU A 18 -8.90 3.40 45.09
N VAL A 19 -7.93 3.16 45.95
CA VAL A 19 -6.56 2.83 45.55
C VAL A 19 -6.54 1.35 45.22
N PRO A 20 -6.21 0.95 43.99
CA PRO A 20 -6.14 -0.45 43.65
C PRO A 20 -5.04 -1.12 44.47
N GLU A 21 -5.34 -2.27 45.06
CA GLU A 21 -4.27 -3.17 45.51
C GLU A 21 -3.34 -3.47 44.34
N ILE A 22 -2.10 -3.11 44.54
CA ILE A 22 -1.08 -3.36 43.51
C ILE A 22 -0.73 -4.84 43.58
N ASN A 23 -1.53 -5.67 42.96
CA ASN A 23 -1.12 -7.02 42.66
C ASN A 23 -0.16 -6.98 41.48
N HIS A 24 1.12 -6.90 41.79
CA HIS A 24 2.18 -7.09 40.81
C HIS A 24 2.30 -8.57 40.39
N GLU A 25 1.24 -9.17 39.92
CA GLU A 25 1.38 -10.35 39.11
C GLU A 25 1.73 -9.93 37.69
N VAL A 26 2.96 -9.49 37.53
CA VAL A 26 3.57 -9.51 36.21
C VAL A 26 3.75 -10.98 35.88
N MET A 27 2.92 -11.50 35.00
CA MET A 27 3.26 -12.77 34.37
C MET A 27 4.53 -12.53 33.57
N ALA A 28 5.66 -12.87 34.20
CA ALA A 28 6.90 -12.95 33.46
C ALA A 28 6.67 -13.98 32.34
N ILE A 29 6.78 -13.53 31.11
CA ILE A 29 6.88 -14.44 29.97
C ILE A 29 8.22 -15.12 30.18
N GLU A 30 8.20 -16.28 30.83
CA GLU A 30 9.40 -17.06 30.93
C GLU A 30 9.82 -17.45 29.52
N PRO A 31 11.03 -17.09 29.09
CA PRO A 31 11.52 -17.57 27.81
C PRO A 31 11.52 -19.09 27.88
N VAL A 32 10.79 -19.74 27.01
CA VAL A 32 10.97 -21.17 26.78
C VAL A 32 12.46 -21.36 26.57
N ALA A 33 13.07 -22.25 27.34
CA ALA A 33 14.47 -22.56 27.21
C ALA A 33 14.78 -22.99 25.78
N GLY A 34 14.94 -22.01 24.93
CA GLY A 34 15.42 -22.14 23.56
C GLY A 34 16.93 -22.08 23.59
N ALA A 35 17.52 -22.51 22.52
CA ALA A 35 18.95 -22.52 22.34
C ALA A 35 19.62 -21.30 22.99
N SER A 36 20.69 -21.55 23.73
CA SER A 36 21.55 -20.48 24.23
C SER A 36 21.73 -19.45 23.14
N LEU A 37 21.57 -18.18 23.49
CA LEU A 37 21.85 -17.06 22.62
C LEU A 37 23.06 -17.37 21.75
N ALA A 38 22.93 -17.08 20.47
CA ALA A 38 24.05 -17.20 19.57
C ALA A 38 25.23 -16.48 20.24
N ALA A 39 26.22 -17.26 20.67
CA ALA A 39 27.50 -16.69 21.06
C ALA A 39 27.91 -15.75 19.92
N PRO A 40 28.61 -14.65 20.22
CA PRO A 40 28.99 -13.67 19.23
C PRO A 40 29.67 -14.38 18.06
N VAL A 41 28.92 -14.59 17.01
CA VAL A 41 29.30 -15.42 15.85
C VAL A 41 30.46 -14.78 15.10
N VAL A 42 30.82 -13.55 15.44
CA VAL A 42 31.71 -12.69 14.65
C VAL A 42 32.95 -12.23 15.44
N GLY A 43 33.11 -12.63 16.67
CA GLY A 43 34.26 -12.21 17.49
C GLY A 43 34.36 -10.72 17.77
N GLN A 44 33.30 -9.98 17.51
CA GLN A 44 33.19 -8.55 17.82
C GLN A 44 32.50 -8.38 19.18
N LEU A 45 33.13 -7.65 20.07
CA LEU A 45 32.55 -7.29 21.36
C LEU A 45 31.68 -6.04 21.16
N ASN A 46 30.38 -6.24 20.94
CA ASN A 46 29.44 -5.16 20.76
C ASN A 46 28.86 -4.72 22.11
N ILE A 47 29.43 -3.68 22.68
CA ILE A 47 28.95 -3.11 23.94
C ILE A 47 28.05 -1.92 23.62
N ILE A 48 26.77 -2.04 23.99
CA ILE A 48 25.84 -0.91 23.95
C ILE A 48 26.13 -0.02 25.15
N ASP A 49 26.17 1.30 24.92
CA ASP A 49 26.38 2.28 25.99
C ASP A 49 25.44 2.00 27.18
N PRO A 50 25.97 1.97 28.43
CA PRO A 50 25.15 1.73 29.60
C PRO A 50 23.96 2.67 29.77
N TRP A 51 24.09 3.91 29.32
CA TRP A 51 22.97 4.84 29.30
C TRP A 51 21.79 4.34 28.43
N ILE A 52 22.05 3.88 27.21
CA ILE A 52 21.05 3.33 26.31
C ILE A 52 20.42 2.06 26.89
N ARG A 53 21.26 1.23 27.54
CA ARG A 53 20.81 -0.03 28.10
C ARG A 53 19.92 0.13 29.34
N ASN A 54 20.16 1.14 30.15
CA ASN A 54 19.48 1.29 31.44
C ASN A 54 18.28 2.27 31.39
N ASN A 55 18.21 3.12 30.41
CA ASN A 55 17.15 4.13 30.31
C ASN A 55 15.98 3.69 29.46
N PHE A 56 14.80 3.88 30.00
CA PHE A 56 13.56 3.76 29.24
C PHE A 56 13.32 5.01 28.39
N VAL A 57 13.08 4.81 27.11
CA VAL A 57 12.82 5.87 26.15
C VAL A 57 11.44 5.66 25.53
N GLN A 58 10.68 6.72 25.39
CA GLN A 58 9.35 6.63 24.77
C GLN A 58 9.46 6.10 23.35
N ALA A 59 8.65 5.09 23.05
CA ALA A 59 8.55 4.52 21.71
C ALA A 59 7.91 5.53 20.75
N PRO A 60 8.40 5.67 19.51
CA PRO A 60 7.68 6.38 18.47
C PRO A 60 6.29 5.76 18.30
N ALA A 61 5.24 6.57 18.18
CA ALA A 61 3.85 6.14 18.17
C ALA A 61 3.38 5.33 19.39
N GLY A 62 4.16 5.31 20.48
CA GLY A 62 3.82 4.63 21.73
C GLY A 62 2.94 5.45 22.68
N GLU A 63 2.08 6.28 22.15
CA GLU A 63 1.14 7.09 22.95
C GLU A 63 -0.27 6.90 22.43
N PHE A 64 -1.19 6.66 23.34
CA PHE A 64 -2.61 6.62 23.02
C PHE A 64 -3.46 7.12 24.19
N THR A 65 -4.68 7.50 23.89
CA THR A 65 -5.66 7.92 24.89
C THR A 65 -6.88 7.02 24.85
N VAL A 66 -7.42 6.73 26.00
CA VAL A 66 -8.66 5.95 26.15
C VAL A 66 -9.73 6.82 26.76
N SER A 67 -10.92 6.75 26.23
CA SER A 67 -12.09 7.48 26.70
C SER A 67 -13.27 6.53 26.96
N PRO A 68 -14.30 6.94 27.68
CA PRO A 68 -15.53 6.17 27.83
C PRO A 68 -16.26 5.88 26.50
N ARG A 69 -15.88 6.54 25.42
CA ARG A 69 -16.44 6.34 24.08
C ARG A 69 -15.86 5.12 23.37
N ASN A 70 -14.67 4.66 23.79
CA ASN A 70 -14.08 3.46 23.23
C ASN A 70 -14.88 2.22 23.64
N ALA A 71 -15.10 1.33 22.69
CA ALA A 71 -15.83 0.10 22.95
C ALA A 71 -14.90 -0.99 23.53
N PRO A 72 -15.37 -1.85 24.44
CA PRO A 72 -14.62 -3.04 24.83
C PRO A 72 -14.28 -3.91 23.61
N GLY A 73 -13.06 -4.35 23.53
CA GLY A 73 -12.55 -5.09 22.38
C GLY A 73 -11.96 -4.23 21.25
N GLU A 74 -11.98 -2.91 21.41
CA GLU A 74 -11.34 -1.98 20.47
C GLU A 74 -9.83 -1.98 20.66
N PHE A 75 -9.10 -2.05 19.54
CA PHE A 75 -7.65 -1.91 19.52
C PHE A 75 -7.26 -0.44 19.72
N LEU A 76 -6.38 -0.22 20.67
CA LEU A 76 -5.92 1.11 21.07
C LEU A 76 -4.51 1.41 20.58
N LEU A 77 -3.69 0.39 20.47
CA LEU A 77 -2.29 0.51 20.10
C LEU A 77 -1.84 -0.75 19.38
N ASP A 78 -0.97 -0.59 18.41
CA ASP A 78 -0.29 -1.64 17.69
C ASP A 78 1.14 -1.21 17.37
N LEU A 79 2.10 -1.87 17.98
CA LEU A 79 3.52 -1.59 17.82
C LEU A 79 4.28 -2.84 17.37
N GLU A 80 5.08 -2.71 16.34
CA GLU A 80 6.04 -3.74 15.97
C GLU A 80 7.23 -3.71 16.92
N LEU A 81 7.56 -4.85 17.47
CA LEU A 81 8.68 -4.99 18.38
C LEU A 81 9.98 -5.21 17.61
N GLY A 82 10.92 -4.33 17.82
CA GLY A 82 12.22 -4.35 17.17
C GLY A 82 13.07 -3.15 17.59
N PRO A 83 14.29 -3.04 17.08
CA PRO A 83 15.16 -1.91 17.40
C PRO A 83 14.57 -0.55 17.06
N GLU A 84 13.72 -0.49 16.04
CA GLU A 84 13.07 0.77 15.61
C GLU A 84 12.11 1.33 16.66
N LEU A 85 11.66 0.52 17.60
CA LEU A 85 10.77 0.96 18.66
C LEU A 85 11.49 1.85 19.71
N ASN A 86 12.79 1.74 19.83
CA ASN A 86 13.61 2.61 20.67
C ASN A 86 14.45 3.54 19.77
N PRO A 87 14.32 4.87 19.90
CA PRO A 87 15.05 5.80 19.03
C PRO A 87 16.57 5.63 19.03
N TYR A 88 17.17 5.31 20.16
CA TYR A 88 18.61 5.05 20.24
C TYR A 88 19.01 3.75 19.55
N LEU A 89 18.23 2.69 19.77
CA LEU A 89 18.45 1.41 19.09
C LEU A 89 18.20 1.53 17.59
N ALA A 90 17.23 2.31 17.17
CA ALA A 90 16.98 2.57 15.76
C ALA A 90 18.16 3.27 15.09
N HIS A 91 18.80 4.19 15.79
CA HIS A 91 20.01 4.84 15.31
C HIS A 91 21.19 3.88 15.19
N LEU A 92 21.41 3.07 16.22
CA LEU A 92 22.48 2.06 16.22
C LEU A 92 22.24 0.93 15.22
N ALA A 93 20.99 0.52 15.02
CA ALA A 93 20.62 -0.52 14.07
C ALA A 93 21.04 -0.20 12.61
N ARG A 94 21.24 1.07 12.30
CA ARG A 94 21.74 1.49 10.99
C ARG A 94 23.21 1.15 10.77
N MET A 95 23.95 0.96 11.83
CA MET A 95 25.38 0.60 11.76
C MET A 95 25.61 -0.91 11.79
N TYR A 96 24.60 -1.70 12.12
CA TYR A 96 24.69 -3.14 12.25
C TYR A 96 23.74 -3.86 11.30
N ASN A 97 24.15 -5.06 10.87
CA ASN A 97 23.35 -5.87 9.96
C ASN A 97 22.21 -6.62 10.67
N GLY A 98 22.43 -7.01 11.90
CA GLY A 98 21.48 -7.79 12.66
C GLY A 98 21.45 -7.46 14.14
N HIS A 99 20.47 -8.00 14.82
CA HIS A 99 20.33 -7.93 16.27
C HIS A 99 19.78 -9.24 16.83
N ALA A 100 20.01 -9.47 18.08
CA ALA A 100 19.47 -10.58 18.85
C ALA A 100 19.15 -10.12 20.26
N GLY A 101 18.27 -10.84 20.95
CA GLY A 101 17.87 -10.55 22.30
C GLY A 101 16.52 -9.86 22.43
N GLY A 102 15.99 -9.83 23.63
CA GLY A 102 14.69 -9.28 23.95
C GLY A 102 14.69 -7.78 24.19
N MET A 103 13.50 -7.26 24.45
CA MET A 103 13.27 -5.88 24.86
C MET A 103 12.44 -5.83 26.13
N GLU A 104 12.59 -4.79 26.90
CA GLU A 104 11.72 -4.49 28.03
C GLU A 104 10.84 -3.29 27.68
N VAL A 105 9.56 -3.47 27.92
CA VAL A 105 8.55 -2.43 27.69
C VAL A 105 8.04 -1.94 29.05
N GLN A 106 7.98 -0.64 29.22
CA GLN A 106 7.38 -0.01 30.38
C GLN A 106 6.12 0.74 29.97
N ILE A 107 5.04 0.41 30.62
CA ILE A 107 3.71 1.01 30.37
C ILE A 107 3.44 2.00 31.49
N VAL A 108 3.16 3.23 31.13
CA VAL A 108 2.83 4.32 32.06
C VAL A 108 1.42 4.80 31.77
N LEU A 109 0.56 4.72 32.77
CA LEU A 109 -0.82 5.19 32.70
C LEU A 109 -1.01 6.46 33.51
N ALA A 110 -1.76 7.40 32.98
CA ALA A 110 -2.16 8.62 33.65
C ALA A 110 -3.67 8.62 33.90
N GLY A 111 -4.09 7.79 34.84
CA GLY A 111 -5.44 7.76 35.36
C GLY A 111 -5.56 8.48 36.72
N ASN A 112 -6.73 8.46 37.29
CA ASN A 112 -6.96 8.95 38.66
C ASN A 112 -7.79 7.93 39.47
N ALA A 113 -7.92 8.15 40.76
CA ALA A 113 -8.62 7.24 41.68
C ALA A 113 -10.10 7.05 41.37
N PHE A 114 -10.71 7.98 40.61
CA PHE A 114 -12.14 7.95 40.26
C PHE A 114 -12.43 7.28 38.92
N THR A 115 -11.41 6.81 38.24
CA THR A 115 -11.58 6.07 36.98
C THR A 115 -11.53 4.57 37.20
N ALA A 116 -12.33 3.82 36.46
CA ALA A 116 -12.32 2.38 36.46
C ALA A 116 -12.25 1.87 35.02
N GLY A 117 -11.49 0.82 34.78
CA GLY A 117 -11.34 0.18 33.49
C GLY A 117 -10.06 -0.62 33.46
N LYS A 118 -9.96 -1.53 32.50
CA LYS A 118 -8.78 -2.35 32.30
C LYS A 118 -8.39 -2.40 30.85
N ILE A 119 -7.10 -2.33 30.60
CA ILE A 119 -6.50 -2.43 29.27
C ILE A 119 -5.72 -3.73 29.21
N LEU A 120 -5.91 -4.50 28.17
CA LEU A 120 -5.19 -5.72 27.87
C LEU A 120 -4.01 -5.39 26.94
N PHE A 121 -2.80 -5.69 27.37
CA PHE A 121 -1.63 -5.68 26.50
C PHE A 121 -1.23 -7.11 26.18
N ALA A 122 -1.13 -7.43 24.92
CA ALA A 122 -0.77 -8.77 24.46
C ALA A 122 0.40 -8.73 23.48
N VAL A 123 1.24 -9.74 23.55
CA VAL A 123 2.34 -9.94 22.63
C VAL A 123 1.93 -10.96 21.59
N ILE A 124 1.85 -10.51 20.35
CA ILE A 124 1.40 -11.33 19.22
C ILE A 124 2.60 -11.96 18.53
N PRO A 125 2.58 -13.27 18.28
CA PRO A 125 3.64 -13.96 17.55
C PRO A 125 3.79 -13.43 16.12
N PRO A 126 4.99 -13.54 15.53
CA PRO A 126 5.23 -13.10 14.17
C PRO A 126 4.30 -13.78 13.16
N GLY A 127 3.69 -12.98 12.28
CA GLY A 127 2.83 -13.49 11.21
C GLY A 127 1.46 -14.01 11.65
N PHE A 128 1.09 -13.81 12.90
CA PHE A 128 -0.23 -14.21 13.39
C PHE A 128 -1.27 -13.12 13.10
N PRO A 129 -2.43 -13.45 12.50
CA PRO A 129 -3.48 -12.48 12.25
C PRO A 129 -4.19 -12.12 13.57
N TYR A 130 -4.15 -10.85 13.96
CA TYR A 130 -4.68 -10.40 15.25
C TYR A 130 -5.84 -9.41 15.13
N GLU A 131 -6.07 -8.84 13.96
CA GLU A 131 -7.00 -7.72 13.75
C GLU A 131 -8.45 -8.04 14.10
N ASN A 132 -8.84 -9.31 13.99
CA ASN A 132 -10.20 -9.78 14.28
C ASN A 132 -10.30 -10.62 15.56
N LEU A 133 -9.28 -10.60 16.41
CA LEU A 133 -9.30 -11.38 17.65
C LEU A 133 -10.18 -10.72 18.69
N SER A 134 -11.00 -11.54 19.34
CA SER A 134 -11.74 -11.15 20.53
C SER A 134 -10.82 -10.98 21.74
N PRO A 135 -11.22 -10.24 22.78
CA PRO A 135 -10.46 -10.17 24.03
C PRO A 135 -10.14 -11.55 24.63
N ALA A 136 -11.07 -12.49 24.53
CA ALA A 136 -10.85 -13.85 25.01
C ALA A 136 -9.76 -14.59 24.25
N GLN A 137 -9.66 -14.38 22.94
CA GLN A 137 -8.62 -14.98 22.11
C GLN A 137 -7.25 -14.34 22.36
N LEU A 138 -7.21 -13.02 22.57
CA LEU A 138 -5.97 -12.32 22.91
C LEU A 138 -5.40 -12.78 24.26
N THR A 139 -6.24 -13.17 25.20
CA THR A 139 -5.75 -13.75 26.48
C THR A 139 -5.08 -15.14 26.33
N MET A 140 -5.18 -15.77 25.16
CA MET A 140 -4.43 -16.98 24.85
C MET A 140 -2.97 -16.70 24.45
N CYS A 141 -2.68 -15.47 24.07
CA CYS A 141 -1.31 -14.98 23.84
C CYS A 141 -0.71 -14.53 25.18
N PRO A 142 0.63 -14.41 25.28
CA PRO A 142 1.25 -13.76 26.42
C PRO A 142 0.68 -12.35 26.60
N HIS A 143 0.15 -12.07 27.77
CA HIS A 143 -0.56 -10.82 28.02
C HIS A 143 -0.45 -10.31 29.46
N VAL A 144 -0.76 -9.06 29.63
CA VAL A 144 -0.95 -8.44 30.93
C VAL A 144 -2.23 -7.58 30.90
N VAL A 145 -3.03 -7.67 31.95
CA VAL A 145 -4.21 -6.84 32.14
C VAL A 145 -3.91 -5.76 33.15
N VAL A 146 -4.01 -4.52 32.73
CA VAL A 146 -3.60 -3.35 33.50
C VAL A 146 -4.83 -2.57 33.94
N ASP A 147 -4.90 -2.20 35.21
CA ASP A 147 -5.91 -1.28 35.73
C ASP A 147 -5.50 0.16 35.40
N VAL A 148 -6.43 0.94 34.87
CA VAL A 148 -6.17 2.35 34.48
C VAL A 148 -5.82 3.26 35.66
N ARG A 149 -6.10 2.82 36.90
CA ARG A 149 -5.75 3.52 38.15
C ARG A 149 -4.34 3.25 38.63
N GLN A 150 -3.61 2.37 37.97
CA GLN A 150 -2.27 2.01 38.41
C GLN A 150 -1.33 3.20 38.29
N LEU A 151 -0.74 3.58 39.44
CA LEU A 151 0.16 4.72 39.54
C LEU A 151 1.60 4.36 39.21
N GLU A 152 1.98 3.11 39.45
CA GLU A 152 3.33 2.65 39.15
C GLU A 152 3.47 2.15 37.73
N PRO A 153 4.59 2.45 37.07
CA PRO A 153 4.87 1.91 35.76
C PRO A 153 4.93 0.37 35.76
N ILE A 154 4.33 -0.23 34.75
CA ILE A 154 4.30 -1.68 34.59
C ILE A 154 5.44 -2.08 33.68
N LEU A 155 6.27 -3.00 34.13
CA LEU A 155 7.35 -3.56 33.35
C LEU A 155 6.88 -4.86 32.69
N LEU A 156 6.99 -4.92 31.37
CA LEU A 156 6.71 -6.10 30.56
C LEU A 156 8.00 -6.53 29.84
N PRO A 157 8.69 -7.57 30.31
CA PRO A 157 9.82 -8.12 29.58
C PRO A 157 9.31 -8.94 28.39
N ILE A 158 9.85 -8.67 27.20
CA ILE A 158 9.47 -9.37 25.98
C ILE A 158 10.67 -10.18 25.50
N PRO A 159 10.58 -11.51 25.56
CA PRO A 159 11.67 -12.37 25.11
C PRO A 159 11.80 -12.30 23.59
N ASP A 160 12.98 -12.60 23.09
CA ASP A 160 13.25 -12.74 21.68
C ASP A 160 12.69 -14.08 21.16
N ILE A 161 11.67 -14.02 20.30
CA ILE A 161 11.11 -15.18 19.63
C ILE A 161 11.60 -15.20 18.19
N ARG A 162 12.41 -16.16 17.84
CA ARG A 162 13.02 -16.27 16.52
C ARG A 162 13.26 -17.74 16.15
N ASN A 163 13.27 -17.97 14.84
CA ASN A 163 13.64 -19.27 14.25
C ASN A 163 15.05 -19.27 13.66
N THR A 164 15.76 -18.17 13.78
CA THR A 164 17.13 -17.96 13.29
C THR A 164 18.03 -17.49 14.42
N PHE A 165 19.34 -17.48 14.23
CA PHE A 165 20.29 -17.05 15.27
C PHE A 165 20.22 -15.56 15.57
N PHE A 166 19.78 -14.74 14.62
CA PHE A 166 19.62 -13.31 14.77
C PHE A 166 18.57 -12.77 13.77
N HIS A 167 18.08 -11.58 14.04
CA HIS A 167 17.19 -10.85 13.14
C HIS A 167 17.99 -9.88 12.28
N TYR A 168 17.65 -9.75 11.00
CA TYR A 168 18.20 -8.70 10.17
C TYR A 168 17.53 -7.36 10.50
N ASN A 169 18.34 -6.31 10.71
CA ASN A 169 17.85 -4.97 11.06
C ASN A 169 16.99 -4.32 9.97
N GLN A 170 17.12 -4.78 8.74
CA GLN A 170 16.40 -4.24 7.58
C GLN A 170 15.45 -5.25 6.97
N SER A 171 15.08 -6.28 7.70
CA SER A 171 14.12 -7.28 7.24
C SER A 171 12.69 -6.75 7.36
N ASN A 172 11.92 -6.91 6.30
CA ASN A 172 10.48 -6.74 6.30
C ASN A 172 9.73 -8.03 6.69
N GLY A 173 10.44 -9.00 7.23
CA GLY A 173 9.85 -10.23 7.74
C GLY A 173 8.86 -9.95 8.88
N PRO A 174 7.98 -10.90 9.17
CA PRO A 174 7.03 -10.75 10.27
C PRO A 174 7.76 -10.59 11.59
N LYS A 175 7.35 -9.59 12.36
CA LYS A 175 7.91 -9.26 13.69
C LYS A 175 6.88 -9.56 14.77
N LEU A 176 7.37 -9.71 15.99
CA LEU A 176 6.52 -9.66 17.17
C LEU A 176 5.79 -8.32 17.23
N ARG A 177 4.56 -8.34 17.72
CA ARG A 177 3.77 -7.12 17.90
C ARG A 177 3.30 -7.00 19.33
N LEU A 178 3.31 -5.80 19.86
CA LEU A 178 2.64 -5.43 21.10
C LEU A 178 1.35 -4.72 20.76
N VAL A 179 0.24 -5.31 21.13
CA VAL A 179 -1.08 -4.71 20.91
C VAL A 179 -1.73 -4.37 22.25
N ALA A 180 -2.45 -3.25 22.28
CA ALA A 180 -3.28 -2.89 23.40
C ALA A 180 -4.75 -2.87 22.98
N MET A 181 -5.61 -3.47 23.80
CA MET A 181 -7.05 -3.53 23.59
C MET A 181 -7.79 -3.11 24.86
N LEU A 182 -8.90 -2.42 24.70
CA LEU A 182 -9.77 -2.11 25.82
C LEU A 182 -10.47 -3.39 26.29
N TYR A 183 -10.09 -3.88 27.48
CA TYR A 183 -10.62 -5.12 28.04
C TYR A 183 -11.95 -4.93 28.74
N THR A 184 -12.04 -3.92 29.60
CA THR A 184 -13.29 -3.54 30.27
C THR A 184 -13.59 -2.06 30.00
N PRO A 185 -14.87 -1.68 29.95
CA PRO A 185 -15.24 -0.30 29.64
C PRO A 185 -14.57 0.69 30.60
N LEU A 186 -14.07 1.78 30.06
CA LEU A 186 -13.61 2.89 30.88
C LEU A 186 -14.82 3.61 31.49
N ARG A 187 -14.80 3.78 32.79
CA ARG A 187 -15.84 4.49 33.53
C ARG A 187 -15.18 5.52 34.44
N ALA A 188 -15.78 6.69 34.53
CA ALA A 188 -15.40 7.73 35.45
C ALA A 188 -16.63 8.21 36.20
N ASN A 189 -16.45 8.56 37.45
CA ASN A 189 -17.51 9.20 38.22
C ASN A 189 -17.47 10.71 37.89
N ASN A 190 -18.07 11.09 36.79
CA ASN A 190 -18.11 12.47 36.34
C ASN A 190 -19.56 12.91 36.16
N ALA A 191 -19.93 13.99 36.81
CA ALA A 191 -21.26 14.58 36.73
C ALA A 191 -21.39 15.64 35.62
N GLY A 192 -20.39 15.80 34.78
CA GLY A 192 -20.33 16.81 33.71
C GLY A 192 -20.18 16.24 32.31
N ASP A 193 -20.43 17.07 31.32
CA ASP A 193 -20.29 16.74 29.88
C ASP A 193 -18.84 16.56 29.39
N ASP A 194 -17.87 16.76 30.25
CA ASP A 194 -16.45 16.64 29.89
C ASP A 194 -16.05 15.18 29.72
N VAL A 195 -15.51 14.88 28.52
CA VAL A 195 -15.01 13.57 28.19
C VAL A 195 -13.71 13.32 28.95
N PHE A 196 -13.77 12.45 29.91
CA PHE A 196 -12.59 12.00 30.65
C PHE A 196 -11.73 11.10 29.76
N THR A 197 -10.43 11.33 29.78
CA THR A 197 -9.47 10.51 29.03
C THR A 197 -8.34 10.03 29.94
N VAL A 198 -7.91 8.80 29.72
CA VAL A 198 -6.70 8.24 30.32
C VAL A 198 -5.62 8.17 29.25
N SER A 199 -4.50 8.81 29.49
CA SER A 199 -3.34 8.74 28.59
C SER A 199 -2.47 7.55 28.96
N CYS A 200 -2.00 6.85 27.97
CA CYS A 200 -1.02 5.78 28.11
C CYS A 200 0.23 6.10 27.30
N ARG A 201 1.39 5.82 27.86
CA ARG A 201 2.68 5.91 27.17
C ARG A 201 3.46 4.63 27.32
N VAL A 202 4.08 4.23 26.24
CA VAL A 202 4.90 3.04 26.15
C VAL A 202 6.37 3.47 25.98
N LEU A 203 7.20 3.05 26.91
CA LEU A 203 8.63 3.27 26.87
C LEU A 203 9.33 1.94 26.67
N THR A 204 10.50 1.97 26.09
CA THR A 204 11.26 0.77 25.75
C THR A 204 12.72 0.91 26.15
N ARG A 205 13.34 -0.20 26.49
CA ARG A 205 14.79 -0.34 26.61
C ARG A 205 15.22 -1.74 26.13
N PRO A 206 16.48 -1.93 25.74
CA PRO A 206 16.96 -3.25 25.42
C PRO A 206 17.04 -4.12 26.69
N SER A 207 16.71 -5.39 26.58
CA SER A 207 16.98 -6.37 27.64
C SER A 207 18.47 -6.58 27.85
N PRO A 208 18.90 -7.13 28.98
CA PRO A 208 20.33 -7.43 29.22
C PRO A 208 20.96 -8.34 28.17
N ASP A 209 20.18 -9.18 27.54
CA ASP A 209 20.58 -10.12 26.48
C ASP A 209 20.57 -9.53 25.08
N PHE A 210 20.15 -8.25 24.94
CA PHE A 210 20.10 -7.60 23.64
C PHE A 210 21.50 -7.24 23.14
N GLU A 211 21.79 -7.61 21.89
CA GLU A 211 23.04 -7.27 21.20
C GLU A 211 22.84 -7.02 19.72
N PHE A 212 23.74 -6.21 19.15
CA PHE A 212 23.84 -6.02 17.72
C PHE A 212 24.95 -6.89 17.14
N ASN A 213 24.74 -7.39 15.93
CA ASN A 213 25.67 -8.25 15.23
C ASN A 213 26.04 -7.66 13.87
N PHE A 214 27.29 -7.85 13.49
CA PHE A 214 27.86 -7.43 12.21
C PHE A 214 27.81 -5.94 11.95
N LEU A 215 28.92 -5.28 12.21
CA LEU A 215 29.08 -3.88 11.82
C LEU A 215 29.05 -3.75 10.29
N VAL A 216 28.16 -2.93 9.80
CA VAL A 216 28.05 -2.65 8.37
C VAL A 216 29.13 -1.64 7.98
N PRO A 217 29.93 -1.90 6.94
CA PRO A 217 30.91 -0.93 6.48
C PRO A 217 30.23 0.39 6.10
N PRO A 218 30.84 1.54 6.39
CA PRO A 218 30.28 2.81 5.97
C PRO A 218 30.17 2.84 4.44
N SER A 219 28.95 3.03 3.95
CA SER A 219 28.68 3.21 2.53
C SER A 219 28.60 4.69 2.23
N VAL A 220 29.28 5.12 1.18
CA VAL A 220 29.17 6.48 0.64
C VAL A 220 27.85 6.67 -0.10
N GLU A 221 27.25 5.56 -0.51
CA GLU A 221 25.93 5.55 -1.14
C GLU A 221 24.84 5.57 -0.08
N SER A 222 23.79 6.34 -0.35
CA SER A 222 22.57 6.30 0.47
C SER A 222 22.07 4.86 0.58
N LYS A 223 21.64 4.46 1.78
CA LYS A 223 21.04 3.14 1.98
C LYS A 223 20.02 2.85 0.91
N THR A 224 20.15 1.71 0.26
CA THR A 224 19.04 1.17 -0.53
C THR A 224 17.86 0.99 0.39
N LYS A 225 16.81 1.74 0.12
CA LYS A 225 15.54 1.60 0.83
C LYS A 225 15.03 0.18 0.64
N ALA A 226 14.57 -0.44 1.71
CA ALA A 226 13.96 -1.76 1.59
C ALA A 226 12.82 -1.73 0.57
N PHE A 227 12.80 -2.68 -0.34
CA PHE A 227 11.73 -2.80 -1.31
C PHE A 227 10.42 -3.15 -0.61
N THR A 228 9.39 -2.37 -0.87
CA THR A 228 8.06 -2.60 -0.33
C THR A 228 7.02 -2.58 -1.45
N LEU A 229 5.95 -3.35 -1.27
CA LEU A 229 4.77 -3.27 -2.12
C LEU A 229 3.69 -2.42 -1.43
N PRO A 230 2.84 -1.73 -2.18
CA PRO A 230 1.67 -1.09 -1.60
C PRO A 230 0.76 -2.13 -0.94
N ILE A 231 0.36 -1.89 0.31
CA ILE A 231 -0.62 -2.73 1.01
C ILE A 231 -2.01 -2.21 0.66
N LEU A 232 -2.54 -2.70 -0.45
CA LEU A 232 -3.83 -2.29 -0.99
C LEU A 232 -4.70 -3.52 -1.27
N LYS A 233 -5.96 -3.42 -0.90
CA LYS A 233 -6.99 -4.37 -1.30
C LYS A 233 -7.28 -4.19 -2.79
N ILE A 234 -7.77 -5.24 -3.45
CA ILE A 234 -8.14 -5.14 -4.87
C ILE A 234 -9.18 -4.03 -5.10
N SER A 235 -10.13 -3.89 -4.18
CA SER A 235 -11.15 -2.83 -4.25
C SER A 235 -10.61 -1.39 -4.16
N GLU A 236 -9.39 -1.21 -3.69
CA GLU A 236 -8.71 0.08 -3.56
C GLU A 236 -7.80 0.39 -4.75
N MET A 237 -7.70 -0.53 -5.70
CA MET A 237 -6.84 -0.40 -6.87
C MET A 237 -7.60 0.21 -8.04
N THR A 238 -6.90 1.04 -8.82
CA THR A 238 -7.40 1.64 -10.05
C THR A 238 -6.66 1.07 -11.25
N ASN A 239 -7.39 0.81 -12.34
CA ASN A 239 -6.77 0.36 -13.58
C ASN A 239 -5.84 1.45 -14.14
N SER A 240 -4.67 1.06 -14.59
CA SER A 240 -3.67 1.98 -15.13
C SER A 240 -3.80 2.25 -16.62
N ARG A 241 -4.70 1.58 -17.33
CA ARG A 241 -4.97 1.75 -18.76
C ARG A 241 -6.28 2.46 -19.06
N PHE A 242 -7.19 2.49 -18.10
CA PHE A 242 -8.46 3.21 -18.16
C PHE A 242 -8.84 3.69 -16.76
N PRO A 243 -9.43 4.89 -16.58
CA PRO A 243 -9.66 5.47 -15.25
C PRO A 243 -10.90 4.87 -14.55
N ILE A 244 -10.84 3.60 -14.23
CA ILE A 244 -11.88 2.84 -13.52
C ILE A 244 -11.26 1.92 -12.47
N PRO A 245 -12.02 1.55 -11.42
CA PRO A 245 -11.53 0.60 -10.41
C PRO A 245 -11.20 -0.77 -11.00
N VAL A 246 -10.27 -1.46 -10.36
CA VAL A 246 -9.99 -2.87 -10.67
C VAL A 246 -11.08 -3.74 -10.06
N ASP A 247 -11.68 -4.61 -10.86
CA ASP A 247 -12.77 -5.49 -10.44
C ASP A 247 -12.26 -6.86 -9.98
N GLN A 248 -11.28 -7.42 -10.70
CA GLN A 248 -10.76 -8.76 -10.40
C GLN A 248 -9.35 -8.95 -10.97
N MET A 249 -8.66 -9.98 -10.52
CA MET A 249 -7.46 -10.47 -11.17
C MET A 249 -7.82 -11.53 -12.22
N TYR A 250 -7.00 -11.59 -13.26
CA TYR A 250 -7.24 -12.47 -14.40
C TYR A 250 -5.94 -13.00 -14.96
N THR A 251 -5.91 -14.27 -15.35
CA THR A 251 -4.79 -14.87 -16.08
C THR A 251 -5.28 -15.41 -17.41
N SER A 252 -4.50 -15.17 -18.46
CA SER A 252 -4.76 -15.79 -19.76
C SER A 252 -4.38 -17.27 -19.74
N ARG A 253 -5.21 -18.13 -20.36
CA ARG A 253 -4.85 -19.54 -20.60
C ARG A 253 -3.75 -19.73 -21.60
N ASN A 254 -3.51 -18.73 -22.43
CA ASN A 254 -2.46 -18.78 -23.44
C ASN A 254 -1.11 -18.45 -22.81
N GLU A 255 -0.26 -19.45 -22.64
CA GLU A 255 1.11 -19.31 -22.13
C GLU A 255 2.02 -18.54 -23.08
N ASN A 256 1.65 -18.43 -24.34
CA ASN A 256 2.43 -17.75 -25.39
C ASN A 256 1.91 -16.34 -25.68
N ILE A 257 1.10 -15.78 -24.79
CA ILE A 257 0.59 -14.44 -24.98
C ILE A 257 1.73 -13.42 -24.98
N VAL A 258 1.71 -12.51 -25.96
CA VAL A 258 2.62 -11.37 -26.03
C VAL A 258 1.75 -10.11 -25.99
N VAL A 259 2.01 -9.24 -25.04
CA VAL A 259 1.26 -7.99 -24.87
C VAL A 259 2.21 -6.81 -24.82
N GLN A 260 1.77 -5.68 -25.32
CA GLN A 260 2.58 -4.46 -25.37
C GLN A 260 1.75 -3.23 -24.98
N PRO A 261 1.11 -3.20 -23.80
CA PRO A 261 0.44 -2.00 -23.36
C PRO A 261 1.44 -0.86 -23.18
N GLN A 262 1.01 0.37 -23.40
CA GLN A 262 1.85 1.55 -23.26
C GLN A 262 1.55 2.35 -22.00
N ASN A 263 0.40 2.11 -21.37
CA ASN A 263 0.02 2.67 -20.08
C ASN A 263 0.19 1.64 -18.96
N GLY A 264 0.46 2.12 -17.76
CA GLY A 264 0.69 1.25 -16.62
C GLY A 264 2.05 0.53 -16.69
N ARG A 265 3.02 1.13 -17.34
CA ARG A 265 4.35 0.57 -17.55
C ARG A 265 5.40 1.33 -16.75
N VAL A 266 5.91 0.68 -15.74
CA VAL A 266 7.00 1.18 -14.91
C VAL A 266 7.92 0.02 -14.55
N THR A 267 9.22 0.24 -14.59
CA THR A 267 10.18 -0.73 -14.06
C THR A 267 10.26 -0.64 -12.54
N LEU A 268 10.72 -1.68 -11.87
CA LEU A 268 10.93 -1.63 -10.43
C LEU A 268 11.97 -0.58 -10.02
N GLY A 269 12.84 -0.18 -10.94
CA GLY A 269 13.77 0.94 -10.78
C GLY A 269 13.14 2.34 -10.88
N GLY A 270 11.83 2.43 -11.07
CA GLY A 270 11.10 3.70 -11.13
C GLY A 270 11.11 4.39 -12.50
N GLU A 271 11.54 3.74 -13.55
CA GLU A 271 11.51 4.25 -14.91
C GLU A 271 10.12 4.07 -15.51
N LEU A 272 9.45 5.18 -15.84
CA LEU A 272 8.19 5.17 -16.57
C LEU A 272 8.45 4.89 -18.04
N GLN A 273 7.64 4.01 -18.63
CA GLN A 273 7.77 3.60 -20.03
C GLN A 273 6.49 3.91 -20.82
N GLY A 274 6.63 4.00 -22.15
CA GLY A 274 5.50 4.25 -23.03
C GLY A 274 4.83 5.57 -22.77
N THR A 275 3.51 5.56 -22.71
CA THR A 275 2.66 6.73 -22.42
C THR A 275 2.16 6.77 -20.97
N THR A 276 2.82 6.08 -20.07
CA THR A 276 2.42 5.97 -18.66
C THR A 276 2.38 7.33 -17.98
N THR A 277 1.27 7.64 -17.36
CA THR A 277 1.06 8.87 -16.58
C THR A 277 0.91 8.55 -15.10
N LEU A 278 1.34 9.47 -14.25
CA LEU A 278 1.14 9.38 -12.79
C LEU A 278 -0.21 9.94 -12.34
N GLN A 279 -0.91 10.65 -13.23
CA GLN A 279 -2.19 11.27 -12.93
C GLN A 279 -3.35 10.39 -13.42
N PRO A 280 -4.12 9.74 -12.54
CA PRO A 280 -5.21 8.83 -12.94
C PRO A 280 -6.25 9.48 -13.84
N VAL A 281 -6.54 10.77 -13.62
CA VAL A 281 -7.52 11.55 -14.42
C VAL A 281 -7.07 11.79 -15.85
N SER A 282 -5.79 11.60 -16.15
CA SER A 282 -5.21 11.80 -17.49
C SER A 282 -5.15 10.53 -18.31
N ILE A 283 -5.52 9.39 -17.74
CA ILE A 283 -5.55 8.10 -18.47
C ILE A 283 -6.68 8.13 -19.48
N CYS A 284 -6.37 7.87 -20.74
CA CYS A 284 -7.28 7.96 -21.89
C CYS A 284 -7.92 9.34 -22.12
N GLY A 285 -7.55 10.33 -21.33
CA GLY A 285 -7.90 11.71 -21.58
C GLY A 285 -6.84 12.40 -22.43
N PHE A 286 -7.20 13.49 -23.06
CA PHE A 286 -6.26 14.32 -23.79
C PHE A 286 -6.66 15.79 -23.73
N ARG A 287 -5.67 16.63 -23.97
CA ARG A 287 -5.83 18.06 -24.21
C ARG A 287 -5.41 18.38 -25.64
N GLY A 288 -6.02 19.37 -26.21
CA GLY A 288 -5.67 19.84 -27.53
C GLY A 288 -6.40 21.10 -27.90
N THR A 289 -6.11 21.59 -29.10
CA THR A 289 -6.80 22.74 -29.69
C THR A 289 -7.73 22.22 -30.76
N LEU A 290 -9.00 22.59 -30.66
CA LEU A 290 -10.01 22.27 -31.67
C LEU A 290 -9.67 23.03 -32.96
N GLN A 291 -9.41 22.30 -34.04
CA GLN A 291 -9.13 22.91 -35.33
C GLN A 291 -10.41 23.10 -36.12
N THR A 292 -10.49 22.68 -37.33
CA THR A 292 -11.64 22.87 -38.16
C THR A 292 -12.51 21.63 -38.25
N ARG A 293 -13.79 21.83 -38.44
CA ARG A 293 -14.73 20.78 -38.81
C ARG A 293 -14.32 20.13 -40.12
N LEU A 294 -14.33 18.81 -40.17
CA LEU A 294 -14.08 18.07 -41.40
C LEU A 294 -15.35 18.01 -42.24
N ALA A 295 -15.33 18.67 -43.43
CA ALA A 295 -16.49 18.83 -44.28
C ALA A 295 -17.01 17.50 -44.86
N ASP A 296 -16.12 16.54 -45.10
CA ASP A 296 -16.44 15.28 -45.79
C ASP A 296 -16.72 14.11 -44.84
N GLN A 297 -16.74 14.35 -43.55
CA GLN A 297 -17.01 13.33 -42.55
C GLN A 297 -18.45 13.43 -42.01
N PRO A 298 -19.12 12.30 -41.77
CA PRO A 298 -20.46 12.34 -41.20
C PRO A 298 -20.43 12.86 -39.76
N ASN A 299 -21.49 13.57 -39.40
CA ASN A 299 -21.81 13.88 -37.99
C ASN A 299 -20.79 14.68 -37.22
N TYR A 300 -20.55 15.93 -37.54
CA TYR A 300 -19.83 16.89 -36.70
C TYR A 300 -18.47 16.40 -36.17
N THR A 301 -17.66 15.93 -37.08
CA THR A 301 -16.29 15.50 -36.79
C THR A 301 -15.33 16.68 -36.88
N TYR A 302 -14.53 16.82 -35.86
CA TYR A 302 -13.49 17.85 -35.76
C TYR A 302 -12.11 17.23 -35.65
N GLN A 303 -11.14 17.88 -36.24
CA GLN A 303 -9.72 17.60 -35.91
C GLN A 303 -9.33 18.32 -34.64
N VAL A 304 -8.57 17.63 -33.81
CA VAL A 304 -7.98 18.17 -32.61
C VAL A 304 -6.48 18.04 -32.71
N HIS A 305 -5.80 19.17 -32.58
CA HIS A 305 -4.35 19.19 -32.44
C HIS A 305 -3.97 18.88 -31.01
N LEU A 306 -3.36 17.73 -30.79
CA LEU A 306 -3.03 17.24 -29.45
C LEU A 306 -1.87 18.00 -28.84
N GLU A 307 -1.95 18.20 -27.54
CA GLU A 307 -0.93 18.80 -26.69
C GLU A 307 -0.53 17.82 -25.58
N ASN A 308 0.66 18.02 -25.00
CA ASN A 308 1.04 17.33 -23.79
C ASN A 308 0.15 17.79 -22.61
N LEU A 309 0.14 17.03 -21.51
CA LEU A 309 -0.69 17.32 -20.34
C LEU A 309 -0.41 18.69 -19.71
N ASP A 310 0.80 19.19 -19.86
CA ASP A 310 1.24 20.52 -19.39
C ASP A 310 0.90 21.67 -20.37
N GLY A 311 0.28 21.33 -21.51
CA GLY A 311 -0.07 22.29 -22.56
C GLY A 311 1.06 22.58 -23.55
N SER A 312 2.23 21.97 -23.42
CA SER A 312 3.32 22.10 -24.38
C SER A 312 2.98 21.34 -25.68
N PRO A 313 3.50 21.80 -26.84
CA PRO A 313 3.29 21.09 -28.09
C PRO A 313 3.96 19.71 -28.07
N VAL A 314 3.34 18.75 -28.75
CA VAL A 314 3.92 17.41 -28.93
C VAL A 314 5.06 17.49 -29.92
N ASP A 315 6.25 17.07 -29.48
CA ASP A 315 7.42 16.92 -30.33
C ASP A 315 7.52 15.47 -30.81
N PRO A 316 7.49 15.18 -32.12
CA PRO A 316 7.64 13.84 -32.65
C PRO A 316 9.00 13.22 -32.40
N THR A 317 9.98 13.99 -31.94
CA THR A 317 11.34 13.52 -31.57
C THR A 317 11.48 13.22 -30.08
N ASP A 318 10.45 13.50 -29.26
CA ASP A 318 10.43 13.19 -27.84
C ASP A 318 10.63 11.69 -27.57
N GLU A 319 11.23 11.38 -26.41
CA GLU A 319 11.37 10.01 -25.93
C GLU A 319 10.04 9.32 -25.62
N VAL A 320 8.97 10.07 -25.50
CA VAL A 320 7.61 9.55 -25.27
C VAL A 320 6.94 9.29 -26.62
N PRO A 321 6.36 8.10 -26.85
CA PRO A 321 5.78 7.73 -28.15
C PRO A 321 4.53 8.55 -28.55
N ALA A 322 3.83 9.11 -27.58
CA ALA A 322 2.64 9.95 -27.72
C ALA A 322 2.43 10.76 -26.44
N PRO A 323 1.52 11.73 -26.40
CA PRO A 323 1.19 12.42 -25.17
C PRO A 323 0.88 11.45 -24.03
N LEU A 324 1.34 11.74 -22.81
CA LEU A 324 1.12 10.88 -21.65
C LEU A 324 -0.39 10.65 -21.44
N GLY A 325 -0.76 9.40 -21.18
CA GLY A 325 -2.15 8.99 -21.02
C GLY A 325 -2.88 8.69 -22.33
N THR A 326 -2.24 8.83 -23.48
CA THR A 326 -2.82 8.41 -24.77
C THR A 326 -3.32 6.96 -24.67
N PRO A 327 -4.54 6.65 -25.13
CA PRO A 327 -5.07 5.28 -25.15
C PRO A 327 -4.11 4.32 -25.86
N ASP A 328 -3.89 3.17 -25.28
CA ASP A 328 -2.97 2.16 -25.80
C ASP A 328 -3.67 0.93 -26.40
N PHE A 329 -4.94 1.06 -26.72
CA PHE A 329 -5.79 0.00 -27.26
C PHE A 329 -6.68 0.52 -28.38
N GLN A 330 -7.23 -0.39 -29.17
CA GLN A 330 -8.17 -0.06 -30.25
C GLN A 330 -9.60 -0.16 -29.77
N ALA A 331 -10.31 0.97 -29.78
CA ALA A 331 -11.72 1.08 -29.45
C ALA A 331 -12.31 2.40 -29.94
N GLN A 332 -13.62 2.50 -29.94
CA GLN A 332 -14.29 3.78 -29.96
C GLN A 332 -14.58 4.20 -28.52
N LEU A 333 -13.90 5.23 -28.06
CA LEU A 333 -14.15 5.83 -26.76
C LEU A 333 -15.31 6.80 -26.82
N PHE A 334 -16.12 6.83 -25.79
CA PHE A 334 -17.07 7.90 -25.58
C PHE A 334 -16.77 8.62 -24.26
N GLY A 335 -17.06 9.91 -24.22
CA GLY A 335 -16.79 10.74 -23.07
C GLY A 335 -17.31 12.16 -23.27
N VAL A 336 -16.75 13.06 -22.51
CA VAL A 336 -17.14 14.48 -22.54
C VAL A 336 -15.97 15.33 -23.01
N VAL A 337 -16.21 16.15 -24.01
CA VAL A 337 -15.32 17.24 -24.41
C VAL A 337 -15.78 18.50 -23.71
N SER A 338 -14.87 19.15 -22.99
CA SER A 338 -15.07 20.44 -22.37
C SER A 338 -14.18 21.50 -23.01
N GLN A 339 -14.71 22.69 -23.16
CA GLN A 339 -14.00 23.87 -23.66
C GLN A 339 -14.26 25.06 -22.75
N ARG A 340 -13.19 25.72 -22.35
CA ARG A 340 -13.27 27.00 -21.66
C ARG A 340 -12.78 28.07 -22.64
N SER A 341 -13.71 28.84 -23.14
CA SER A 341 -13.39 29.87 -24.12
C SER A 341 -13.04 31.22 -23.47
N SER A 342 -12.64 32.16 -24.31
CA SER A 342 -12.27 33.52 -23.93
C SER A 342 -13.37 34.31 -23.20
N ASP A 343 -14.63 33.89 -23.35
CA ASP A 343 -15.80 34.47 -22.65
C ASP A 343 -15.96 33.92 -21.22
N ASN A 344 -15.02 33.09 -20.73
CA ASN A 344 -15.07 32.38 -19.45
C ASN A 344 -16.23 31.40 -19.26
N ALA A 345 -17.02 31.14 -20.28
CA ALA A 345 -18.03 30.10 -20.23
C ALA A 345 -17.39 28.72 -20.42
N THR A 346 -17.78 27.75 -19.61
CA THR A 346 -17.38 26.34 -19.78
C THR A 346 -18.46 25.63 -20.57
N ARG A 347 -18.07 25.04 -21.69
CA ARG A 347 -18.94 24.24 -22.55
C ARG A 347 -18.58 22.78 -22.42
N ALA A 348 -19.54 21.90 -22.34
CA ALA A 348 -19.35 20.46 -22.28
C ALA A 348 -20.32 19.74 -23.18
N HIS A 349 -19.84 18.74 -23.90
CA HIS A 349 -20.67 17.96 -24.83
C HIS A 349 -20.16 16.52 -24.91
N GLY A 350 -21.12 15.59 -25.10
CA GLY A 350 -20.78 14.18 -25.36
C GLY A 350 -20.08 14.02 -26.70
N ALA A 351 -19.04 13.25 -26.72
CA ALA A 351 -18.23 13.00 -27.90
C ALA A 351 -17.73 11.56 -27.98
N ARG A 352 -17.36 11.16 -29.18
CA ARG A 352 -16.71 9.86 -29.46
C ARG A 352 -15.36 10.10 -30.10
N VAL A 353 -14.40 9.27 -29.71
CA VAL A 353 -13.04 9.29 -30.25
C VAL A 353 -12.69 7.88 -30.67
N ASN A 354 -12.40 7.70 -31.95
CA ASN A 354 -12.10 6.38 -32.51
C ASN A 354 -10.59 6.18 -32.60
N THR A 355 -10.06 5.23 -31.84
CA THR A 355 -8.63 4.90 -31.85
C THR A 355 -8.23 3.98 -33.00
N ASN A 356 -9.20 3.49 -33.80
CA ASN A 356 -8.95 2.63 -34.96
C ASN A 356 -8.83 3.41 -36.28
N ASP A 357 -9.07 4.72 -36.26
CA ASP A 357 -9.00 5.52 -37.48
C ASP A 357 -7.58 5.51 -38.07
N PRO A 358 -7.45 5.28 -39.37
CA PRO A 358 -6.14 5.23 -40.01
C PRO A 358 -5.53 6.63 -40.11
N THR A 359 -4.26 6.71 -39.86
CA THR A 359 -3.32 7.76 -40.29
C THR A 359 -3.63 9.18 -39.88
N PHE A 360 -3.31 9.52 -38.66
CA PHE A 360 -3.05 10.91 -38.30
C PHE A 360 -1.58 11.10 -37.88
N ALA A 361 -1.10 12.32 -38.06
CA ALA A 361 0.18 12.71 -37.45
C ALA A 361 0.09 12.47 -35.92
N PRO A 362 1.23 12.23 -35.24
CA PRO A 362 1.23 11.97 -33.79
C PRO A 362 0.51 13.03 -32.96
N GLN A 363 0.28 14.19 -33.56
CA GLN A 363 -0.30 15.35 -32.92
C GLN A 363 -1.80 15.55 -33.22
N ILE A 364 -2.45 14.69 -34.01
CA ILE A 364 -3.82 14.95 -34.46
C ILE A 364 -4.74 13.79 -34.10
N ALA A 365 -5.86 14.09 -33.48
CA ALA A 365 -6.96 13.16 -33.25
C ALA A 365 -8.26 13.67 -33.90
N GLN A 366 -9.19 12.76 -34.17
CA GLN A 366 -10.55 13.12 -34.59
C GLN A 366 -11.54 12.93 -33.45
N VAL A 367 -12.36 13.93 -33.23
CA VAL A 367 -13.44 13.92 -32.24
C VAL A 367 -14.76 14.09 -32.95
N ARG A 368 -15.68 13.16 -32.74
CA ARG A 368 -17.04 13.18 -33.28
C ARG A 368 -18.04 13.52 -32.19
N PHE A 369 -18.72 14.62 -32.30
CA PHE A 369 -19.80 14.97 -31.40
C PHE A 369 -21.09 14.21 -31.74
N LYS A 370 -21.89 13.90 -30.71
CA LYS A 370 -23.16 13.19 -30.88
C LYS A 370 -24.22 14.02 -31.63
N SER A 371 -24.15 15.33 -31.47
CA SER A 371 -25.03 16.29 -32.15
C SER A 371 -24.24 17.53 -32.53
N PRO A 372 -24.80 18.41 -33.41
CA PRO A 372 -24.11 19.65 -33.75
C PRO A 372 -23.80 20.44 -32.49
N SER A 373 -22.52 20.59 -32.22
CA SER A 373 -22.08 21.47 -31.17
C SER A 373 -21.78 22.85 -31.74
N HIS A 374 -22.80 23.68 -31.81
CA HIS A 374 -22.67 25.06 -32.30
C HIS A 374 -21.98 25.98 -31.30
N ASP A 375 -21.74 25.47 -30.08
CA ASP A 375 -21.21 26.26 -28.97
C ASP A 375 -19.69 26.18 -28.83
N PHE A 376 -19.03 25.22 -29.49
CA PHE A 376 -17.59 25.10 -29.48
C PHE A 376 -16.92 26.03 -30.47
N PHE A 377 -15.89 26.73 -30.03
CA PHE A 377 -15.12 27.64 -30.85
C PHE A 377 -13.91 26.95 -31.47
N ASP A 378 -13.66 27.22 -32.73
CA ASP A 378 -12.44 26.80 -33.42
C ASP A 378 -11.21 27.50 -32.82
N ASN A 379 -10.08 26.81 -32.86
CA ASN A 379 -8.80 27.27 -32.36
C ASN A 379 -8.73 27.53 -30.83
N GLU A 380 -9.73 27.05 -30.09
CA GLU A 380 -9.75 27.14 -28.64
C GLU A 380 -9.39 25.78 -27.98
N PRO A 381 -8.76 25.81 -26.78
CA PRO A 381 -8.39 24.59 -26.08
C PRO A 381 -9.58 23.75 -25.70
N ILE A 382 -9.41 22.41 -25.80
CA ILE A 382 -10.39 21.43 -25.32
C ILE A 382 -9.71 20.41 -24.43
N LYS A 383 -10.53 19.76 -23.60
CA LYS A 383 -10.15 18.62 -22.79
C LYS A 383 -11.17 17.49 -23.00
N PHE A 384 -10.68 16.31 -23.31
CA PHE A 384 -11.49 15.10 -23.37
C PHE A 384 -11.37 14.30 -22.08
N THR A 385 -12.51 13.93 -21.49
CA THR A 385 -12.61 13.06 -20.34
C THR A 385 -13.33 11.78 -20.74
N PRO A 386 -12.68 10.61 -20.71
CA PRO A 386 -13.29 9.35 -21.11
C PRO A 386 -14.32 8.89 -20.08
N VAL A 387 -15.36 8.21 -20.56
CA VAL A 387 -16.39 7.57 -19.73
C VAL A 387 -16.42 6.05 -19.95
N GLY A 388 -16.32 5.60 -21.19
CA GLY A 388 -16.37 4.20 -21.53
C GLY A 388 -16.04 3.93 -22.99
N ILE A 389 -16.36 2.72 -23.44
CA ILE A 389 -16.19 2.29 -24.82
C ILE A 389 -17.55 2.10 -25.51
N SER A 390 -17.56 2.32 -26.82
CA SER A 390 -18.70 2.01 -27.68
C SER A 390 -18.24 0.98 -28.70
N VAL A 391 -18.81 -0.22 -28.65
CA VAL A 391 -18.56 -1.27 -29.63
C VAL A 391 -19.73 -1.32 -30.58
N ASP A 392 -19.47 -1.06 -31.86
CA ASP A 392 -20.45 -1.23 -32.95
C ASP A 392 -19.89 -2.17 -34.03
N SER A 393 -20.67 -2.44 -35.07
CA SER A 393 -20.25 -3.34 -36.13
C SER A 393 -19.03 -2.85 -36.95
N GLU A 394 -18.72 -1.58 -36.86
CA GLU A 394 -17.62 -0.94 -37.60
C GLU A 394 -16.37 -0.77 -36.75
N ASN A 395 -16.49 -0.75 -35.41
CA ASN A 395 -15.40 -0.44 -34.47
C ASN A 395 -15.27 -1.54 -33.44
N SER A 396 -14.51 -2.58 -33.79
CA SER A 396 -14.23 -3.66 -32.86
C SER A 396 -13.25 -3.21 -31.78
N TYR A 397 -13.58 -3.54 -30.53
CA TYR A 397 -12.66 -3.39 -29.41
C TYR A 397 -11.57 -4.46 -29.44
N ASN A 398 -10.31 -4.02 -29.31
CA ASN A 398 -9.19 -4.93 -29.12
C ASN A 398 -8.17 -4.29 -28.16
N GLN A 399 -8.10 -4.83 -26.96
CA GLN A 399 -7.26 -4.27 -25.91
C GLN A 399 -5.76 -4.44 -26.13
N TRP A 400 -5.34 -5.32 -27.01
CA TRP A 400 -3.91 -5.63 -27.22
C TRP A 400 -3.33 -5.02 -28.48
N LEU A 401 -4.15 -4.45 -29.34
CA LEU A 401 -3.68 -3.74 -30.51
C LEU A 401 -3.44 -2.26 -30.18
N LEU A 402 -2.31 -1.76 -30.64
CA LEU A 402 -1.97 -0.35 -30.51
C LEU A 402 -2.91 0.53 -31.34
N PRO A 403 -3.26 1.71 -30.84
CA PRO A 403 -4.10 2.64 -31.57
C PRO A 403 -3.39 3.22 -32.79
N ARG A 404 -4.17 3.76 -33.72
CA ARG A 404 -3.67 4.39 -34.93
C ARG A 404 -3.76 5.90 -34.94
N TYR A 405 -4.47 6.48 -33.95
CA TYR A 405 -4.61 7.93 -33.86
C TYR A 405 -3.61 8.53 -32.87
N GLY A 406 -3.32 9.82 -33.08
CA GLY A 406 -2.67 10.69 -32.07
C GLY A 406 -1.30 10.30 -31.59
N GLY A 407 -0.69 9.29 -32.18
CA GLY A 407 0.59 8.86 -31.64
C GLY A 407 1.45 8.05 -32.58
N HIS A 408 0.97 7.60 -33.72
CA HIS A 408 1.73 6.68 -34.57
C HIS A 408 2.54 5.67 -33.79
N LEU A 409 1.94 5.08 -32.73
CA LEU A 409 2.63 4.23 -31.79
C LEU A 409 3.35 3.05 -32.49
N THR A 410 2.83 2.61 -33.62
CA THR A 410 3.40 1.51 -34.39
C THR A 410 4.76 1.82 -35.04
N ASN A 411 5.08 3.10 -35.22
CA ASN A 411 6.30 3.54 -35.91
C ASN A 411 7.30 4.22 -34.96
N ASN A 412 7.01 4.26 -33.68
CA ASN A 412 7.86 4.92 -32.69
C ASN A 412 8.84 3.93 -32.05
N THR A 413 10.12 4.31 -31.99
CA THR A 413 11.19 3.51 -31.37
C THR A 413 11.18 3.55 -29.86
N HIS A 414 10.43 4.47 -29.24
CA HIS A 414 10.33 4.66 -27.78
C HIS A 414 9.14 3.90 -27.16
N LEU A 415 8.55 2.97 -27.86
CA LEU A 415 7.50 2.12 -27.31
C LEU A 415 8.03 1.31 -26.12
N ALA A 416 7.19 1.16 -25.10
CA ALA A 416 7.47 0.20 -24.04
C ALA A 416 7.62 -1.22 -24.62
N PRO A 417 8.54 -2.03 -24.09
CA PRO A 417 8.82 -3.35 -24.66
C PRO A 417 7.64 -4.31 -24.49
N SER A 418 7.55 -5.29 -25.38
CA SER A 418 6.59 -6.37 -25.27
C SER A 418 6.86 -7.23 -24.04
N VAL A 419 5.81 -7.76 -23.46
CA VAL A 419 5.83 -8.60 -22.28
C VAL A 419 5.24 -9.97 -22.62
N SER A 420 5.91 -11.01 -22.21
CA SER A 420 5.46 -12.40 -22.35
C SER A 420 5.91 -13.23 -21.14
N PRO A 421 5.27 -14.35 -20.83
CA PRO A 421 5.77 -15.28 -19.83
C PRO A 421 7.17 -15.77 -20.19
N MET A 422 8.13 -15.71 -19.27
CA MET A 422 9.52 -16.08 -19.52
C MET A 422 9.81 -17.57 -19.31
N PHE A 423 8.98 -18.25 -18.52
CA PHE A 423 9.18 -19.66 -18.17
C PHE A 423 7.98 -20.52 -18.59
N PRO A 424 8.21 -21.78 -18.98
CA PRO A 424 7.13 -22.70 -19.31
C PRO A 424 6.17 -22.89 -18.11
N GLY A 425 4.87 -22.93 -18.40
CA GLY A 425 3.83 -23.10 -17.37
C GLY A 425 3.49 -21.85 -16.57
N GLU A 426 4.10 -20.71 -16.87
CA GLU A 426 3.75 -19.45 -16.26
C GLU A 426 2.76 -18.65 -17.11
N GLN A 427 1.93 -17.88 -16.45
CA GLN A 427 0.95 -17.00 -17.06
C GLN A 427 1.09 -15.59 -16.49
N ILE A 428 0.81 -14.59 -17.32
CA ILE A 428 0.77 -13.20 -16.87
C ILE A 428 -0.47 -13.00 -16.02
N LEU A 429 -0.29 -12.40 -14.86
CA LEU A 429 -1.39 -11.92 -14.02
C LEU A 429 -1.78 -10.52 -14.43
N PHE A 430 -3.04 -10.33 -14.81
CA PHE A 430 -3.63 -9.05 -15.14
C PHE A 430 -4.57 -8.58 -14.03
N PHE A 431 -4.67 -7.27 -13.88
CA PHE A 431 -5.69 -6.62 -13.08
C PHE A 431 -6.80 -6.16 -14.03
N ARG A 432 -7.93 -6.84 -13.97
CA ARG A 432 -9.04 -6.65 -14.91
C ARG A 432 -10.08 -5.68 -14.40
N SER A 433 -10.53 -4.81 -15.27
CA SER A 433 -11.69 -3.95 -15.06
C SER A 433 -12.67 -4.11 -16.20
N PHE A 434 -13.96 -3.89 -15.94
CA PHE A 434 -14.99 -3.89 -16.97
C PHE A 434 -15.37 -2.45 -17.29
N MET A 435 -15.09 -2.04 -18.53
CA MET A 435 -15.38 -0.69 -18.99
C MET A 435 -16.88 -0.54 -19.27
N PRO A 436 -17.49 0.60 -18.91
CA PRO A 436 -18.85 0.90 -19.31
C PRO A 436 -19.01 0.88 -20.83
N GLY A 437 -20.05 0.21 -21.32
CA GLY A 437 -20.46 0.21 -22.71
C GLY A 437 -21.52 1.27 -23.00
N ALA A 438 -21.64 1.71 -24.23
CA ALA A 438 -22.70 2.60 -24.65
C ALA A 438 -23.96 1.81 -25.01
N SER A 439 -25.13 2.22 -24.48
CA SER A 439 -26.46 1.83 -24.93
C SER A 439 -26.70 0.33 -25.19
N GLY A 440 -26.53 -0.50 -24.15
CA GLY A 440 -26.91 -1.94 -24.22
C GLY A 440 -25.92 -2.85 -24.93
N HIS A 441 -24.77 -2.37 -25.31
CA HIS A 441 -23.66 -3.21 -25.78
C HIS A 441 -22.87 -3.79 -24.63
N THR A 442 -22.30 -4.98 -24.84
CA THR A 442 -21.49 -5.67 -23.83
C THR A 442 -20.28 -4.85 -23.43
N ASP A 443 -20.07 -4.79 -22.12
CA ASP A 443 -18.90 -4.16 -21.54
C ASP A 443 -17.62 -4.83 -22.02
N GLY A 444 -16.60 -4.05 -22.33
CA GLY A 444 -15.28 -4.55 -22.67
C GLY A 444 -14.45 -4.72 -21.41
N ALA A 445 -13.74 -5.82 -21.30
CA ALA A 445 -12.74 -5.99 -20.27
C ALA A 445 -11.44 -5.31 -20.69
N ILE A 446 -10.80 -4.60 -19.74
CA ILE A 446 -9.46 -4.05 -19.92
C ILE A 446 -8.54 -4.56 -18.84
N ASP A 447 -7.41 -5.13 -19.26
CA ASP A 447 -6.41 -5.75 -18.38
C ASP A 447 -5.17 -4.86 -18.32
N CYS A 448 -4.74 -4.49 -17.13
CA CYS A 448 -3.47 -3.80 -16.94
C CYS A 448 -2.45 -4.70 -16.25
N LEU A 449 -1.18 -4.44 -16.50
CA LEU A 449 -0.08 -5.21 -15.90
C LEU A 449 0.14 -4.85 -14.44
N LEU A 450 0.00 -3.57 -14.11
CA LEU A 450 0.11 -3.04 -12.74
C LEU A 450 -1.02 -2.04 -12.49
N PRO A 451 -1.60 -2.02 -11.28
CA PRO A 451 -2.53 -0.97 -10.89
C PRO A 451 -1.87 0.41 -10.87
N GLN A 452 -2.65 1.48 -10.99
CA GLN A 452 -2.13 2.84 -11.00
C GLN A 452 -1.40 3.21 -9.70
N GLU A 453 -1.88 2.74 -8.57
CA GLU A 453 -1.25 2.95 -7.26
C GLU A 453 0.12 2.29 -7.18
N TRP A 454 0.31 1.15 -7.82
CA TRP A 454 1.61 0.49 -7.92
C TRP A 454 2.56 1.24 -8.84
N VAL A 455 2.05 1.79 -9.93
CA VAL A 455 2.84 2.63 -10.83
C VAL A 455 3.39 3.84 -10.09
N ALA A 456 2.54 4.53 -9.34
CA ALA A 456 2.94 5.67 -8.51
C ALA A 456 3.94 5.26 -7.42
N HIS A 457 3.71 4.12 -6.78
CA HIS A 457 4.59 3.61 -5.73
C HIS A 457 6.00 3.31 -6.27
N PHE A 458 6.13 2.57 -7.37
CA PHE A 458 7.43 2.25 -7.95
C PHE A 458 8.15 3.46 -8.52
N TYR A 459 7.41 4.45 -8.97
CA TYR A 459 8.01 5.71 -9.38
C TYR A 459 8.61 6.49 -8.20
N GLN A 460 7.91 6.54 -7.07
CA GLN A 460 8.37 7.24 -5.86
C GLN A 460 9.43 6.45 -5.10
N GLU A 461 9.24 5.15 -5.01
CA GLU A 461 10.04 4.21 -4.22
C GLU A 461 10.91 3.34 -5.13
N ALA A 462 11.61 3.99 -6.05
CA ALA A 462 12.50 3.30 -6.99
C ALA A 462 13.46 2.36 -6.25
N ALA A 463 13.44 1.09 -6.63
CA ALA A 463 14.27 0.06 -6.02
C ALA A 463 15.41 -0.35 -6.95
N THR A 464 16.57 -0.59 -6.38
CA THR A 464 17.63 -1.30 -7.11
C THR A 464 17.31 -2.78 -7.08
N ALA A 465 16.86 -3.32 -8.20
CA ALA A 465 16.56 -4.73 -8.33
C ALA A 465 17.84 -5.56 -8.18
N GLN A 466 17.81 -6.52 -7.26
CA GLN A 466 18.94 -7.41 -7.00
C GLN A 466 18.97 -8.58 -8.00
N THR A 467 17.80 -8.97 -8.47
CA THR A 467 17.57 -10.01 -9.46
C THR A 467 16.52 -9.56 -10.46
N ASP A 468 16.35 -10.30 -11.55
CA ASP A 468 15.34 -9.98 -12.55
C ASP A 468 13.90 -10.21 -12.07
N VAL A 469 13.74 -10.95 -10.98
CA VAL A 469 12.45 -11.38 -10.46
C VAL A 469 12.39 -11.25 -8.94
N ALA A 470 11.35 -10.61 -8.43
CA ALA A 470 11.01 -10.58 -7.02
C ALA A 470 9.90 -11.58 -6.72
N LEU A 471 10.02 -12.32 -5.62
CA LEU A 471 8.98 -13.23 -5.16
C LEU A 471 7.94 -12.47 -4.33
N ILE A 472 6.68 -12.59 -4.72
CA ILE A 472 5.54 -11.98 -4.03
C ILE A 472 4.49 -13.02 -3.70
N ARG A 473 3.67 -12.76 -2.68
CA ARG A 473 2.56 -13.62 -2.28
C ARG A 473 1.29 -12.83 -2.14
N PHE A 474 0.19 -13.41 -2.58
CA PHE A 474 -1.14 -12.88 -2.33
C PHE A 474 -1.71 -13.52 -1.06
N VAL A 475 -2.07 -12.68 -0.10
CA VAL A 475 -2.43 -13.09 1.26
C VAL A 475 -3.86 -12.69 1.57
N ASN A 476 -4.61 -13.60 2.20
CA ASN A 476 -5.88 -13.28 2.82
C ASN A 476 -5.63 -12.82 4.27
N PRO A 477 -5.87 -11.54 4.61
CA PRO A 477 -5.58 -11.01 5.95
C PRO A 477 -6.46 -11.63 7.05
N ASP A 478 -7.67 -12.08 6.71
CA ASP A 478 -8.59 -12.66 7.68
C ASP A 478 -8.11 -14.01 8.22
N THR A 479 -7.48 -14.80 7.37
CA THR A 479 -6.99 -16.14 7.71
C THR A 479 -5.46 -16.23 7.77
N GLY A 480 -4.75 -15.20 7.34
CA GLY A 480 -3.30 -15.20 7.16
C GLY A 480 -2.80 -16.21 6.10
N ARG A 481 -3.72 -16.82 5.37
CA ARG A 481 -3.38 -17.84 4.38
C ARG A 481 -2.84 -17.22 3.09
N VAL A 482 -1.73 -17.73 2.61
CA VAL A 482 -1.23 -17.45 1.27
C VAL A 482 -2.11 -18.15 0.25
N LEU A 483 -2.71 -17.39 -0.66
CA LEU A 483 -3.59 -17.92 -1.70
C LEU A 483 -2.81 -18.36 -2.93
N PHE A 484 -1.82 -17.59 -3.34
CA PHE A 484 -0.90 -17.97 -4.40
C PHE A 484 0.43 -17.21 -4.29
N GLU A 485 1.44 -17.73 -4.97
CA GLU A 485 2.73 -17.10 -5.14
C GLU A 485 2.85 -16.56 -6.57
N GLY A 486 3.47 -15.39 -6.69
CA GLY A 486 3.73 -14.75 -7.96
C GLY A 486 5.18 -14.27 -8.06
N LYS A 487 5.60 -14.01 -9.28
CA LYS A 487 6.90 -13.40 -9.58
C LYS A 487 6.66 -12.02 -10.15
N LEU A 488 7.16 -11.01 -9.46
CA LEU A 488 7.15 -9.64 -9.94
C LEU A 488 8.44 -9.38 -10.71
N HIS A 489 8.33 -9.20 -12.02
CA HIS A 489 9.47 -9.01 -12.90
C HIS A 489 9.98 -7.57 -12.82
N LYS A 490 11.27 -7.40 -12.98
CA LYS A 490 11.95 -6.09 -13.05
C LYS A 490 11.32 -5.16 -14.08
N GLN A 491 10.77 -5.72 -15.14
CA GLN A 491 10.08 -4.98 -16.20
C GLN A 491 8.71 -4.41 -15.78
N GLY A 492 8.18 -4.79 -14.63
CA GLY A 492 6.91 -4.29 -14.12
C GLY A 492 5.69 -5.10 -14.57
N PHE A 493 5.74 -6.41 -14.46
CA PHE A 493 4.59 -7.30 -14.62
C PHE A 493 4.71 -8.52 -13.70
N ILE A 494 3.60 -9.19 -13.47
CA ILE A 494 3.52 -10.31 -12.56
C ILE A 494 3.19 -11.57 -13.35
N THR A 495 3.91 -12.66 -13.07
CA THR A 495 3.59 -14.00 -13.56
C THR A 495 3.26 -14.92 -12.40
N ILE A 496 2.35 -15.86 -12.64
CA ILE A 496 2.00 -16.91 -11.69
C ILE A 496 2.10 -18.27 -12.38
N SER A 497 2.33 -19.31 -11.58
CA SER A 497 2.23 -20.68 -12.08
C SER A 497 0.79 -21.00 -12.41
N ASN A 498 0.57 -21.74 -13.49
CA ASN A 498 -0.76 -22.10 -13.96
C ASN A 498 -1.57 -22.81 -12.87
N SER A 499 -2.69 -22.23 -12.45
CA SER A 499 -3.65 -22.82 -11.53
C SER A 499 -4.82 -23.51 -12.25
N GLY A 500 -4.93 -23.34 -13.57
CA GLY A 500 -6.01 -23.92 -14.39
C GLY A 500 -7.33 -23.20 -14.36
N ASP A 501 -7.60 -22.33 -13.38
CA ASP A 501 -8.87 -21.63 -13.21
C ASP A 501 -8.82 -20.18 -13.68
N HIS A 502 -9.85 -19.73 -14.38
CA HIS A 502 -10.05 -18.38 -14.85
C HIS A 502 -11.50 -17.93 -14.67
N PRO A 503 -11.73 -16.70 -14.21
CA PRO A 503 -10.80 -15.73 -13.61
C PRO A 503 -10.31 -16.19 -12.23
N ILE A 504 -9.21 -15.66 -11.75
CA ILE A 504 -8.77 -15.89 -10.39
C ILE A 504 -9.70 -15.11 -9.46
N VAL A 505 -10.45 -15.85 -8.63
CA VAL A 505 -11.35 -15.25 -7.64
C VAL A 505 -10.58 -15.02 -6.36
N MET A 506 -10.49 -13.74 -5.93
CA MET A 506 -9.79 -13.33 -4.73
C MET A 506 -10.75 -12.72 -3.72
N PRO A 507 -10.50 -12.88 -2.40
CA PRO A 507 -11.24 -12.13 -1.40
C PRO A 507 -10.99 -10.63 -1.58
N ALA A 508 -12.03 -9.83 -1.37
CA ALA A 508 -11.99 -8.38 -1.61
C ALA A 508 -10.96 -7.64 -0.74
N ASN A 509 -10.56 -8.22 0.38
CA ASN A 509 -9.59 -7.67 1.32
C ASN A 509 -8.18 -8.27 1.19
N GLY A 510 -7.94 -9.17 0.23
CA GLY A 510 -6.61 -9.72 -0.04
C GLY A 510 -5.64 -8.67 -0.55
N TYR A 511 -4.36 -8.84 -0.23
CA TYR A 511 -3.28 -7.94 -0.65
C TYR A 511 -2.01 -8.72 -1.03
N PHE A 512 -1.15 -8.06 -1.81
CA PHE A 512 0.16 -8.60 -2.16
C PHE A 512 1.21 -8.24 -1.11
N ARG A 513 2.05 -9.20 -0.79
CA ARG A 513 3.17 -9.07 0.11
C ARG A 513 4.47 -9.44 -0.61
N PHE A 514 5.50 -8.61 -0.43
CA PHE A 514 6.84 -8.93 -0.87
C PHE A 514 7.46 -10.00 0.04
N GLU A 515 8.11 -10.99 -0.56
CA GLU A 515 8.78 -12.05 0.19
C GLU A 515 10.31 -11.99 0.04
N ALA A 516 10.80 -12.00 -1.17
CA ALA A 516 12.24 -12.01 -1.43
C ALA A 516 12.57 -11.55 -2.85
N TRP A 517 13.81 -11.15 -3.02
CA TRP A 517 14.39 -10.94 -4.34
C TRP A 517 14.98 -12.22 -4.92
#